data_a1d71de1594e7813274c961093fc20f0
#
_entry.id   a1d71de1594e7813274c961093fc20f0
#
_cell.length_a   1.000
_cell.length_b   1.000
_cell.length_c   1.000
_cell.angle_alpha   90.00
_cell.angle_beta   90.00
_cell.angle_gamma   90.00
#
_symmetry.space_group_name_H-M   'P 1'
#
loop_
_entity.id
_entity.type
_entity.pdbx_description
1 polymer ?
#
loop_
_entity_poly.entity_id
_entity_poly.type
_entity_poly.pdbx_seq_one_letter_code
_entity_poly.pdbx_strand_id
1 'polypeptide(L)'
;MTKHKHLTLSERNDIQLGLERGETFKAIGQLILKNPTTVSKEVKRNRQVRDSTSNNLPCPLLDKAPFVCNGCPKRRQNCGYQKIFYLAKQAQKQYEQTLVEAREGTPLNSQTFWDIDKVISDGVKKGQHIYHILKTHNLDVSSSTVYRHIRKGYLSIAPIDLARAVKFKERRKSKLPSIPKEAKKGRSYEDFQNYLALNQLDSWLEMDTVMGRMGGKVLLTFNISFCNFIFARLLDNKTALEVTKHLYDIKNTLHQAEKDFCQLFSVILTDNGGEFARVDDIEMDVRGESKLFFCDPNRSDQKGRIEKNHTLIRDILPKGTSFDNLTQEDINLVCSHVNSVKRVALNGKSAYELFDFTYGEEIPKLLGISKIPFKRLTLTSTIAELNLKRFQMRGFCALFFPIPFGYKSDEIKQY
;
A
#
# COMPACT_ATOMS: atom_id res chain seq x y z
N MET A 1 23.20 18.65 32.16
CA MET A 1 22.07 18.24 33.03
C MET A 1 21.98 16.72 33.05
N THR A 2 22.32 16.10 34.20
CA THR A 2 22.19 14.65 34.38
C THR A 2 20.71 14.28 34.36
N LYS A 3 20.26 13.58 33.33
CA LYS A 3 18.90 13.01 33.25
C LYS A 3 18.72 12.06 34.43
N HIS A 4 17.83 12.39 35.37
CA HIS A 4 17.46 11.50 36.46
C HIS A 4 16.86 10.23 35.86
N LYS A 5 17.53 9.08 36.03
CA LYS A 5 17.03 7.79 35.60
C LYS A 5 15.83 7.39 36.47
N HIS A 6 14.74 6.96 35.82
CA HIS A 6 13.61 6.37 36.54
C HIS A 6 14.01 5.07 37.25
N LEU A 7 13.24 4.69 38.28
CA LEU A 7 13.46 3.44 38.99
C LEU A 7 13.24 2.23 38.05
N THR A 8 14.15 1.30 38.13
CA THR A 8 14.07 0.00 37.42
C THR A 8 13.27 -1.01 38.23
N LEU A 9 12.87 -2.12 37.60
CA LEU A 9 12.21 -3.23 38.32
C LEU A 9 13.09 -3.81 39.42
N SER A 10 14.43 -3.88 39.23
CA SER A 10 15.36 -4.35 40.23
C SER A 10 15.35 -3.44 41.46
N GLU A 11 15.49 -2.11 41.25
CA GLU A 11 15.43 -1.10 42.34
C GLU A 11 14.07 -1.15 43.06
N ARG A 12 12.96 -1.41 42.34
CA ARG A 12 11.62 -1.60 42.95
C ARG A 12 11.53 -2.88 43.78
N ASN A 13 12.18 -3.95 43.36
CA ASN A 13 12.28 -5.18 44.16
C ASN A 13 13.08 -4.96 45.44
N ASP A 14 14.19 -4.21 45.35
CA ASP A 14 15.00 -3.87 46.53
C ASP A 14 14.22 -3.02 47.51
N ILE A 15 13.42 -2.04 47.02
CA ILE A 15 12.48 -1.28 47.85
C ILE A 15 11.48 -2.20 48.55
N GLN A 16 10.86 -3.12 47.83
CA GLN A 16 9.89 -4.08 48.40
C GLN A 16 10.54 -4.92 49.50
N LEU A 17 11.72 -5.50 49.25
CA LEU A 17 12.43 -6.36 50.18
C LEU A 17 12.88 -5.56 51.45
N GLY A 18 13.37 -4.34 51.25
CA GLY A 18 13.72 -3.49 52.37
C GLY A 18 12.53 -3.13 53.26
N LEU A 19 11.37 -2.84 52.62
CA LEU A 19 10.11 -2.61 53.35
C LEU A 19 9.65 -3.86 54.11
N GLU A 20 9.81 -5.05 53.55
CA GLU A 20 9.45 -6.31 54.18
C GLU A 20 10.34 -6.67 55.37
N ARG A 21 11.60 -6.17 55.37
CA ARG A 21 12.54 -6.28 56.48
C ARG A 21 12.33 -5.19 57.52
N GLY A 22 11.47 -4.21 57.29
CA GLY A 22 11.24 -3.08 58.20
C GLY A 22 12.33 -2.01 58.13
N GLU A 23 13.12 -1.96 57.06
CA GLU A 23 14.18 -0.99 56.87
C GLU A 23 13.62 0.44 56.65
N THR A 24 14.40 1.45 57.07
CA THR A 24 14.01 2.85 56.83
C THR A 24 14.22 3.27 55.39
N PHE A 25 13.48 4.26 54.91
CA PHE A 25 13.70 4.83 53.56
C PHE A 25 15.12 5.35 53.34
N LYS A 26 15.83 5.72 54.41
CA LYS A 26 17.23 6.13 54.33
C LYS A 26 18.13 4.94 54.00
N ALA A 27 17.96 3.82 54.70
CA ALA A 27 18.72 2.58 54.44
C ALA A 27 18.43 2.03 53.04
N ILE A 28 17.14 1.93 52.64
CA ILE A 28 16.75 1.51 51.29
C ILE A 28 17.33 2.46 50.22
N GLY A 29 17.26 3.78 50.44
CA GLY A 29 17.80 4.77 49.52
C GLY A 29 19.30 4.64 49.30
N GLN A 30 20.07 4.35 50.39
CA GLN A 30 21.49 4.07 50.31
C GLN A 30 21.80 2.83 49.47
N LEU A 31 21.02 1.76 49.65
CA LEU A 31 21.19 0.52 48.90
C LEU A 31 21.03 0.72 47.41
N ILE A 32 19.98 1.45 46.96
CA ILE A 32 19.69 1.69 45.55
C ILE A 32 20.30 2.96 44.97
N LEU A 33 21.17 3.64 45.74
CA LEU A 33 21.82 4.92 45.37
C LEU A 33 20.84 6.02 44.96
N LYS A 34 19.71 6.12 45.67
CA LYS A 34 18.67 7.14 45.48
C LYS A 34 18.37 7.90 46.75
N ASN A 35 17.84 9.10 46.57
CA ASN A 35 17.44 9.92 47.73
C ASN A 35 16.27 9.24 48.47
N PRO A 36 16.27 9.23 49.83
CA PRO A 36 15.15 8.70 50.63
C PRO A 36 13.79 9.29 50.28
N THR A 37 13.74 10.55 49.84
CA THR A 37 12.49 11.18 49.38
C THR A 37 11.96 10.55 48.09
N THR A 38 12.85 10.06 47.21
CA THR A 38 12.47 9.32 46.00
C THR A 38 11.81 8.01 46.38
N VAL A 39 12.39 7.26 47.31
CA VAL A 39 11.82 6.01 47.82
C VAL A 39 10.44 6.26 48.45
N SER A 40 10.34 7.27 49.31
CA SER A 40 9.09 7.66 49.98
C SER A 40 7.98 8.00 48.94
N LYS A 41 8.32 8.81 47.95
CA LYS A 41 7.37 9.20 46.87
C LYS A 41 6.95 7.97 46.02
N GLU A 42 7.88 7.09 45.69
CA GLU A 42 7.60 5.84 44.96
C GLU A 42 6.62 4.97 45.73
N VAL A 43 6.90 4.72 47.03
CA VAL A 43 6.03 3.92 47.91
C VAL A 43 4.65 4.55 48.03
N LYS A 44 4.56 5.85 48.31
CA LYS A 44 3.27 6.55 48.44
C LYS A 44 2.43 6.50 47.16
N ARG A 45 3.07 6.67 45.99
CA ARG A 45 2.39 6.69 44.68
C ARG A 45 1.84 5.32 44.30
N ASN A 46 2.57 4.25 44.63
CA ASN A 46 2.27 2.89 44.16
C ASN A 46 1.72 2.00 45.28
N ARG A 47 1.12 2.61 46.34
CA ARG A 47 0.39 1.86 47.37
C ARG A 47 -0.83 1.19 46.82
N GLN A 48 -1.06 -0.07 47.20
CA GLN A 48 -2.21 -0.84 46.75
C GLN A 48 -2.96 -1.45 47.94
N VAL A 49 -4.25 -1.27 47.90
CA VAL A 49 -5.18 -1.93 48.81
C VAL A 49 -5.27 -3.39 48.43
N ARG A 50 -5.03 -4.30 49.35
CA ARG A 50 -5.37 -5.71 49.21
C ARG A 50 -6.67 -5.98 49.96
N ASP A 51 -7.60 -6.62 49.28
CA ASP A 51 -8.84 -7.07 49.88
C ASP A 51 -8.53 -7.89 51.14
N SER A 52 -9.02 -7.42 52.23
CA SER A 52 -9.35 -8.31 53.35
C SER A 52 -10.10 -7.55 54.41
N THR A 53 -11.14 -8.13 54.82
CA THR A 53 -11.86 -7.95 56.08
C THR A 53 -12.94 -6.83 56.12
N SER A 54 -13.93 -7.18 56.81
CA SER A 54 -15.22 -6.57 57.09
C SER A 54 -15.27 -5.08 57.47
N ASN A 55 -14.14 -4.47 57.73
CA ASN A 55 -14.05 -3.04 58.09
C ASN A 55 -13.02 -2.34 57.19
N ASN A 56 -13.49 -1.63 56.17
CA ASN A 56 -12.65 -0.77 55.29
C ASN A 56 -12.05 0.46 56.00
N LEU A 57 -11.72 0.36 57.29
CA LEU A 57 -11.16 1.46 58.05
C LEU A 57 -9.65 1.60 57.78
N PRO A 58 -9.16 2.80 57.44
CA PRO A 58 -7.73 3.06 57.25
C PRO A 58 -6.97 2.88 58.58
N CYS A 59 -5.82 2.23 58.52
CA CYS A 59 -4.97 2.08 59.69
C CYS A 59 -4.23 3.40 60.01
N PRO A 60 -4.32 3.96 61.24
CA PRO A 60 -3.65 5.23 61.60
C PRO A 60 -2.15 5.18 61.44
N LEU A 61 -1.52 4.00 61.50
CA LEU A 61 -0.07 3.84 61.30
C LEU A 61 0.37 4.10 59.87
N LEU A 62 -0.56 4.04 58.89
CA LEU A 62 -0.25 4.31 57.48
C LEU A 62 -0.12 5.78 57.13
N ASP A 63 -0.41 6.70 58.05
CA ASP A 63 -0.17 8.12 57.90
C ASP A 63 1.32 8.46 58.09
N LYS A 64 2.03 7.57 58.75
CA LYS A 64 3.48 7.66 59.02
C LYS A 64 4.28 6.69 58.15
N ALA A 65 5.56 6.98 57.91
CA ALA A 65 6.46 6.07 57.22
C ALA A 65 6.47 4.67 57.90
N PRO A 66 6.45 3.60 57.15
CA PRO A 66 6.65 3.44 55.70
C PRO A 66 5.38 3.52 54.84
N PHE A 67 4.22 3.95 55.33
CA PHE A 67 2.95 4.13 54.62
C PHE A 67 2.31 2.86 54.07
N VAL A 68 2.89 1.70 54.35
CA VAL A 68 2.49 0.37 53.81
C VAL A 68 2.63 -0.70 54.90
N CYS A 69 1.94 -1.80 54.73
CA CYS A 69 1.94 -2.92 55.67
C CYS A 69 3.02 -3.98 55.37
N ASN A 70 3.96 -3.75 54.43
CA ASN A 70 4.98 -4.74 54.05
C ASN A 70 5.79 -5.29 55.23
N GLY A 71 6.28 -4.40 56.13
CA GLY A 71 7.04 -4.76 57.33
C GLY A 71 6.20 -4.87 58.62
N CYS A 72 4.85 -4.74 58.52
CA CYS A 72 4.01 -4.76 59.71
C CYS A 72 3.98 -6.17 60.34
N PRO A 73 4.22 -6.30 61.68
CA PRO A 73 4.12 -7.58 62.34
C PRO A 73 2.77 -8.30 62.19
N LYS A 74 1.67 -7.51 62.11
CA LYS A 74 0.31 -8.02 61.93
C LYS A 74 -0.08 -8.24 60.46
N ARG A 75 0.84 -8.16 59.50
CA ARG A 75 0.54 -8.30 58.07
C ARG A 75 -0.16 -9.61 57.67
N ARG A 76 0.15 -10.70 58.41
CA ARG A 76 -0.42 -12.06 58.18
C ARG A 76 -1.59 -12.36 59.10
N GLN A 77 -1.92 -11.46 60.03
CA GLN A 77 -2.98 -11.62 61.01
C GLN A 77 -4.17 -10.75 60.66
N ASN A 78 -5.35 -11.02 61.18
CA ASN A 78 -6.46 -10.12 61.12
C ASN A 78 -6.27 -8.94 62.07
N CYS A 79 -5.94 -7.77 61.52
CA CYS A 79 -5.71 -6.58 62.30
C CYS A 79 -6.91 -5.60 62.36
N GLY A 80 -8.05 -5.96 61.74
CA GLY A 80 -9.26 -5.13 61.72
C GLY A 80 -9.20 -3.91 60.85
N TYR A 81 -8.09 -3.61 60.15
CA TYR A 81 -7.88 -2.46 59.26
C TYR A 81 -7.62 -2.90 57.83
N GLN A 82 -7.90 -2.00 56.89
CA GLN A 82 -7.56 -2.21 55.50
C GLN A 82 -6.03 -2.30 55.32
N LYS A 83 -5.58 -3.35 54.64
CA LYS A 83 -4.14 -3.56 54.41
C LYS A 83 -3.70 -2.96 53.11
N ILE A 84 -2.62 -2.17 53.17
CA ILE A 84 -2.01 -1.49 52.02
C ILE A 84 -0.58 -1.99 51.85
N PHE A 85 -0.25 -2.44 50.62
CA PHE A 85 1.08 -2.97 50.31
C PHE A 85 1.71 -2.22 49.15
N TYR A 86 3.04 -2.16 49.16
CA TYR A 86 3.84 -1.83 47.99
C TYR A 86 4.27 -3.14 47.32
N LEU A 87 3.99 -3.26 46.03
CA LEU A 87 4.30 -4.43 45.21
C LEU A 87 5.10 -3.99 43.98
N ALA A 88 6.38 -4.36 43.91
CA ALA A 88 7.32 -3.93 42.89
C ALA A 88 6.84 -4.20 41.45
N LYS A 89 6.31 -5.40 41.19
CA LYS A 89 5.79 -5.79 39.87
C LYS A 89 4.60 -4.92 39.43
N GLN A 90 3.73 -4.57 40.37
CA GLN A 90 2.57 -3.74 40.05
C GLN A 90 2.95 -2.26 39.88
N ALA A 91 3.88 -1.77 40.69
CA ALA A 91 4.46 -0.44 40.51
C ALA A 91 5.15 -0.31 39.16
N GLN A 92 5.86 -1.35 38.72
CA GLN A 92 6.47 -1.38 37.38
C GLN A 92 5.41 -1.37 36.28
N LYS A 93 4.37 -2.20 36.38
CA LYS A 93 3.26 -2.23 35.42
C LYS A 93 2.55 -0.88 35.32
N GLN A 94 2.29 -0.24 36.45
CA GLN A 94 1.66 1.08 36.48
C GLN A 94 2.55 2.16 35.84
N TYR A 95 3.86 2.09 36.09
CA TYR A 95 4.84 2.96 35.43
C TYR A 95 4.85 2.76 33.91
N GLU A 96 4.91 1.52 33.45
CA GLU A 96 4.89 1.17 32.01
C GLU A 96 3.58 1.64 31.36
N GLN A 97 2.46 1.46 32.04
CA GLN A 97 1.16 1.92 31.56
C GLN A 97 1.12 3.45 31.46
N THR A 98 1.62 4.17 32.47
CA THR A 98 1.72 5.64 32.41
C THR A 98 2.60 6.13 31.26
N LEU A 99 3.70 5.40 30.94
CA LEU A 99 4.54 5.73 29.78
C LEU A 99 3.83 5.51 28.45
N VAL A 100 2.97 4.50 28.36
CA VAL A 100 2.15 4.22 27.16
C VAL A 100 1.10 5.31 27.02
N GLU A 101 0.35 5.59 28.08
CA GLU A 101 -0.72 6.61 28.09
C GLU A 101 -0.19 8.02 27.80
N ALA A 102 0.97 8.37 28.35
CA ALA A 102 1.62 9.67 28.09
C ALA A 102 2.08 9.85 26.62
N ARG A 103 2.18 8.77 25.85
CA ARG A 103 2.52 8.77 24.42
C ARG A 103 1.30 8.55 23.54
N GLU A 104 0.12 8.47 24.11
CA GLU A 104 -1.12 8.35 23.39
C GLU A 104 -1.51 9.67 22.70
N GLY A 105 -2.18 9.57 21.54
CA GLY A 105 -2.55 10.74 20.76
C GLY A 105 -1.55 11.10 19.65
N THR A 106 -1.62 12.34 19.23
CA THR A 106 -0.75 12.92 18.18
C THR A 106 -0.04 14.16 18.72
N PRO A 107 1.25 14.39 18.34
CA PRO A 107 1.96 15.61 18.72
C PRO A 107 1.55 16.84 17.88
N LEU A 108 0.64 16.67 16.93
CA LEU A 108 0.16 17.74 16.04
C LEU A 108 -0.88 18.61 16.77
N ASN A 109 -0.91 19.90 16.43
CA ASN A 109 -2.01 20.76 16.88
C ASN A 109 -3.32 20.37 16.19
N SER A 110 -4.44 20.75 16.78
CA SER A 110 -5.77 20.34 16.28
C SER A 110 -6.03 20.79 14.85
N GLN A 111 -5.67 22.01 14.48
CA GLN A 111 -5.91 22.54 13.13
C GLN A 111 -5.10 21.76 12.09
N THR A 112 -3.79 21.60 12.30
CA THR A 112 -2.92 20.82 11.41
C THR A 112 -3.39 19.37 11.29
N PHE A 113 -3.88 18.78 12.37
CA PHE A 113 -4.40 17.41 12.36
C PHE A 113 -5.66 17.29 11.50
N TRP A 114 -6.61 18.21 11.62
CA TRP A 114 -7.82 18.22 10.80
C TRP A 114 -7.55 18.48 9.33
N ASP A 115 -6.59 19.36 9.00
CA ASP A 115 -6.19 19.62 7.62
C ASP A 115 -5.56 18.36 6.99
N ILE A 116 -4.72 17.64 7.73
CA ILE A 116 -4.13 16.37 7.32
C ILE A 116 -5.22 15.30 7.15
N ASP A 117 -6.15 15.18 8.10
CA ASP A 117 -7.25 14.22 8.02
C ASP A 117 -8.09 14.44 6.77
N LYS A 118 -8.47 15.67 6.48
CA LYS A 118 -9.23 16.03 5.28
C LYS A 118 -8.52 15.62 4.00
N VAL A 119 -7.23 15.96 3.87
CA VAL A 119 -6.43 15.64 2.68
C VAL A 119 -6.31 14.12 2.50
N ILE A 120 -6.04 13.38 3.59
CA ILE A 120 -5.90 11.93 3.54
C ILE A 120 -7.23 11.26 3.22
N SER A 121 -8.32 11.69 3.87
CA SER A 121 -9.64 11.13 3.67
C SER A 121 -10.15 11.34 2.25
N ASP A 122 -9.98 12.53 1.69
CA ASP A 122 -10.35 12.85 0.31
C ASP A 122 -9.53 12.03 -0.71
N GLY A 123 -8.24 11.84 -0.45
CA GLY A 123 -7.38 11.02 -1.30
C GLY A 123 -7.76 9.54 -1.25
N VAL A 124 -8.00 9.00 -0.07
CA VAL A 124 -8.42 7.59 0.11
C VAL A 124 -9.77 7.31 -0.54
N LYS A 125 -10.73 8.22 -0.45
CA LYS A 125 -12.02 8.11 -1.16
C LYS A 125 -11.87 8.04 -2.68
N LYS A 126 -10.80 8.63 -3.25
CA LYS A 126 -10.42 8.49 -4.67
C LYS A 126 -9.61 7.23 -4.96
N GLY A 127 -9.45 6.32 -3.99
CA GLY A 127 -8.63 5.11 -4.12
C GLY A 127 -7.13 5.36 -4.15
N GLN A 128 -6.66 6.57 -3.83
CA GLN A 128 -5.24 6.88 -3.82
C GLN A 128 -4.54 6.21 -2.62
N HIS A 129 -3.32 5.75 -2.84
CA HIS A 129 -2.51 5.13 -1.80
C HIS A 129 -1.92 6.18 -0.85
N ILE A 130 -1.85 5.89 0.45
CA ILE A 130 -1.35 6.82 1.49
C ILE A 130 -0.02 7.46 1.10
N TYR A 131 0.96 6.66 0.64
CA TYR A 131 2.26 7.20 0.24
C TYR A 131 2.16 8.24 -0.90
N HIS A 132 1.31 7.98 -1.90
CA HIS A 132 1.07 8.91 -3.00
C HIS A 132 0.50 10.25 -2.49
N ILE A 133 -0.50 10.18 -1.59
CA ILE A 133 -1.13 11.36 -0.98
C ILE A 133 -0.08 12.19 -0.23
N LEU A 134 0.70 11.55 0.65
CA LEU A 134 1.71 12.22 1.47
C LEU A 134 2.76 12.92 0.61
N LYS A 135 3.26 12.27 -0.44
CA LYS A 135 4.28 12.84 -1.34
C LYS A 135 3.74 13.92 -2.27
N THR A 136 2.49 13.83 -2.65
CA THR A 136 1.86 14.83 -3.53
C THR A 136 1.56 16.13 -2.79
N HIS A 137 1.12 16.03 -1.54
CA HIS A 137 0.77 17.19 -0.71
C HIS A 137 1.92 17.65 0.20
N ASN A 138 3.12 17.04 0.10
CA ASN A 138 4.28 17.33 0.94
C ASN A 138 3.95 17.32 2.44
N LEU A 139 3.13 16.35 2.89
CA LEU A 139 2.76 16.23 4.29
C LEU A 139 3.94 15.67 5.09
N ASP A 140 4.32 16.37 6.17
CA ASP A 140 5.41 15.96 7.08
C ASP A 140 4.93 14.92 8.11
N VAL A 141 4.33 13.84 7.60
CA VAL A 141 3.86 12.71 8.41
C VAL A 141 4.26 11.40 7.73
N SER A 142 4.79 10.46 8.50
CA SER A 142 5.16 9.16 7.94
C SER A 142 3.93 8.31 7.62
N SER A 143 4.02 7.47 6.55
CA SER A 143 2.96 6.51 6.22
C SER A 143 2.62 5.60 7.40
N SER A 144 3.62 5.17 8.18
CA SER A 144 3.42 4.32 9.38
C SER A 144 2.58 5.02 10.44
N THR A 145 2.79 6.33 10.64
CA THR A 145 1.99 7.16 11.57
C THR A 145 0.55 7.25 11.10
N VAL A 146 0.32 7.49 9.80
CA VAL A 146 -1.03 7.55 9.23
C VAL A 146 -1.76 6.23 9.41
N TYR A 147 -1.14 5.08 9.06
CA TYR A 147 -1.76 3.75 9.28
C TYR A 147 -2.04 3.46 10.76
N ARG A 148 -1.19 3.94 11.68
CA ARG A 148 -1.43 3.84 13.13
C ARG A 148 -2.65 4.67 13.54
N HIS A 149 -2.79 5.90 13.04
CA HIS A 149 -3.93 6.78 13.32
C HIS A 149 -5.24 6.20 12.79
N ILE A 150 -5.23 5.62 11.57
CA ILE A 150 -6.39 4.93 11.00
C ILE A 150 -6.82 3.75 11.90
N ARG A 151 -5.87 2.91 12.34
CA ARG A 151 -6.19 1.75 13.22
C ARG A 151 -6.71 2.17 14.58
N LYS A 152 -6.26 3.31 15.11
CA LYS A 152 -6.72 3.88 16.39
C LYS A 152 -8.03 4.68 16.26
N GLY A 153 -8.55 4.87 15.06
CA GLY A 153 -9.77 5.66 14.81
C GLY A 153 -9.60 7.16 15.05
N TYR A 154 -8.38 7.68 14.91
CA TYR A 154 -8.12 9.11 15.04
C TYR A 154 -8.48 9.90 13.77
N LEU A 155 -8.44 9.27 12.60
CA LEU A 155 -8.82 9.86 11.32
C LEU A 155 -10.27 9.50 10.98
N SER A 156 -10.88 10.30 10.12
CA SER A 156 -12.28 10.11 9.66
C SER A 156 -12.47 8.85 8.78
N ILE A 157 -11.39 8.24 8.32
CA ILE A 157 -11.40 6.99 7.56
C ILE A 157 -11.10 5.78 8.43
N ALA A 158 -11.72 4.65 8.10
CA ALA A 158 -11.51 3.37 8.76
C ALA A 158 -10.58 2.45 7.95
N PRO A 159 -10.00 1.38 8.55
CA PRO A 159 -9.18 0.42 7.82
C PRO A 159 -9.86 -0.20 6.59
N ILE A 160 -11.19 -0.31 6.59
CA ILE A 160 -11.98 -0.88 5.48
C ILE A 160 -11.98 0.02 4.24
N ASP A 161 -11.78 1.33 4.40
CA ASP A 161 -11.76 2.30 3.31
C ASP A 161 -10.46 2.25 2.49
N LEU A 162 -9.45 1.53 2.99
CA LEU A 162 -8.18 1.39 2.30
C LEU A 162 -8.28 0.42 1.12
N ALA A 163 -7.65 0.75 0.01
CA ALA A 163 -7.70 0.03 -1.27
C ALA A 163 -7.31 -1.44 -1.21
N ARG A 164 -6.85 -2.02 -0.15
CA ARG A 164 -6.46 -3.44 -0.03
C ARG A 164 -6.73 -4.00 1.36
N ALA A 165 -7.81 -3.53 1.96
CA ALA A 165 -8.21 -3.96 3.30
C ALA A 165 -8.56 -5.45 3.36
N VAL A 166 -9.12 -6.01 2.29
CA VAL A 166 -9.58 -7.40 2.22
C VAL A 166 -8.64 -8.24 1.35
N LYS A 167 -8.17 -9.37 1.89
CA LYS A 167 -7.41 -10.39 1.14
C LYS A 167 -8.32 -11.58 0.84
N PHE A 168 -8.45 -11.92 -0.45
CA PHE A 168 -9.19 -13.10 -0.88
C PHE A 168 -8.28 -14.34 -0.91
N LYS A 169 -8.81 -15.50 -0.48
CA LYS A 169 -8.10 -16.78 -0.59
C LYS A 169 -7.96 -17.17 -2.06
N GLU A 170 -6.75 -17.51 -2.49
CA GLU A 170 -6.52 -17.96 -3.86
C GLU A 170 -7.23 -19.30 -4.12
N ARG A 171 -7.90 -19.41 -5.30
CA ARG A 171 -8.50 -20.66 -5.78
C ARG A 171 -7.43 -21.50 -6.48
N ARG A 172 -7.55 -22.84 -6.42
CA ARG A 172 -6.68 -23.76 -7.18
C ARG A 172 -6.75 -23.41 -8.67
N LYS A 173 -5.59 -23.23 -9.30
CA LYS A 173 -5.46 -22.97 -10.74
C LYS A 173 -5.53 -24.30 -11.51
N SER A 174 -6.27 -24.35 -12.62
CA SER A 174 -6.20 -25.43 -13.60
C SER A 174 -4.87 -25.36 -14.37
N LYS A 175 -4.38 -26.51 -14.86
CA LYS A 175 -3.19 -26.55 -15.72
C LYS A 175 -3.52 -25.86 -17.06
N LEU A 176 -2.80 -24.82 -17.40
CA LEU A 176 -2.89 -24.14 -18.70
C LEU A 176 -1.94 -24.81 -19.71
N PRO A 177 -2.22 -24.72 -21.03
CA PRO A 177 -1.27 -25.14 -22.07
C PRO A 177 0.08 -24.46 -21.87
N SER A 178 1.15 -25.22 -21.98
CA SER A 178 2.52 -24.70 -21.88
C SER A 178 3.19 -24.66 -23.24
N ILE A 179 4.17 -23.78 -23.39
CA ILE A 179 4.99 -23.63 -24.59
C ILE A 179 5.76 -24.92 -24.91
N PRO A 180 5.92 -25.31 -26.17
CA PRO A 180 6.75 -26.44 -26.61
C PRO A 180 8.18 -26.32 -26.07
N LYS A 181 8.83 -27.46 -25.78
CA LYS A 181 10.19 -27.48 -25.22
C LYS A 181 11.23 -26.92 -26.20
N GLU A 182 11.02 -27.12 -27.51
CA GLU A 182 11.91 -26.61 -28.55
C GLU A 182 11.98 -25.09 -28.57
N ALA A 183 10.84 -24.40 -28.39
CA ALA A 183 10.78 -22.95 -28.35
C ALA A 183 11.48 -22.32 -27.12
N LYS A 184 11.75 -23.12 -26.09
CA LYS A 184 12.44 -22.68 -24.86
C LYS A 184 13.94 -22.90 -24.89
N LYS A 185 14.49 -23.59 -25.88
CA LYS A 185 15.93 -23.90 -25.95
C LYS A 185 16.72 -22.62 -26.10
N GLY A 186 17.67 -22.38 -25.17
CA GLY A 186 18.47 -21.14 -25.11
C GLY A 186 17.68 -19.89 -24.70
N ARG A 187 16.49 -20.06 -24.06
CA ARG A 187 15.62 -18.96 -23.63
C ARG A 187 15.11 -19.15 -22.19
N SER A 188 15.90 -19.84 -21.36
CA SER A 188 15.60 -20.00 -19.93
C SER A 188 15.80 -18.68 -19.16
N TYR A 189 15.38 -18.63 -17.91
CA TYR A 189 15.67 -17.49 -17.05
C TYR A 189 17.18 -17.33 -16.77
N GLU A 190 17.93 -18.43 -16.74
CA GLU A 190 19.40 -18.40 -16.65
C GLU A 190 20.02 -17.79 -17.90
N ASP A 191 19.54 -18.20 -19.10
CA ASP A 191 19.97 -17.60 -20.37
C ASP A 191 19.66 -16.10 -20.41
N PHE A 192 18.51 -15.67 -19.86
CA PHE A 192 18.15 -14.26 -19.72
C PHE A 192 19.15 -13.50 -18.87
N GLN A 193 19.50 -14.02 -17.68
CA GLN A 193 20.48 -13.38 -16.80
C GLN A 193 21.86 -13.27 -17.46
N ASN A 194 22.29 -14.34 -18.12
CA ASN A 194 23.54 -14.34 -18.86
C ASN A 194 23.54 -13.33 -20.00
N TYR A 195 22.43 -13.23 -20.73
CA TYR A 195 22.28 -12.27 -21.83
C TYR A 195 22.35 -10.82 -21.33
N LEU A 196 21.66 -10.49 -20.23
CA LEU A 196 21.76 -9.17 -19.62
C LEU A 196 23.20 -8.83 -19.20
N ALA A 197 23.88 -9.76 -18.56
CA ALA A 197 25.27 -9.57 -18.09
C ALA A 197 26.24 -9.37 -19.26
N LEU A 198 26.15 -10.19 -20.31
CA LEU A 198 27.03 -10.10 -21.49
C LEU A 198 26.83 -8.78 -22.25
N ASN A 199 25.60 -8.30 -22.37
CA ASN A 199 25.26 -7.06 -23.09
C ASN A 199 25.22 -5.82 -22.20
N GLN A 200 25.55 -5.93 -20.90
CA GLN A 200 25.53 -4.85 -19.90
C GLN A 200 24.20 -4.09 -19.87
N LEU A 201 23.08 -4.83 -19.94
CA LEU A 201 21.74 -4.27 -19.98
C LEU A 201 21.12 -4.23 -18.58
N ASP A 202 20.71 -3.03 -18.15
CA ASP A 202 20.06 -2.81 -16.84
C ASP A 202 18.53 -2.75 -16.94
N SER A 203 17.99 -2.80 -18.14
CA SER A 203 16.55 -2.72 -18.39
C SER A 203 16.09 -3.77 -19.40
N TRP A 204 14.87 -4.25 -19.16
CA TRP A 204 14.18 -5.21 -20.02
C TRP A 204 12.67 -4.93 -20.00
N LEU A 205 11.96 -5.51 -20.93
CA LEU A 205 10.51 -5.50 -20.99
C LEU A 205 9.96 -6.77 -20.34
N GLU A 206 9.10 -6.64 -19.35
CA GLU A 206 8.28 -7.75 -18.85
C GLU A 206 6.94 -7.76 -19.59
N MET A 207 6.52 -8.91 -20.12
CA MET A 207 5.27 -9.10 -20.83
C MET A 207 4.41 -10.15 -20.14
N ASP A 208 3.11 -9.88 -19.98
CA ASP A 208 2.19 -10.79 -19.32
C ASP A 208 0.73 -10.53 -19.78
N THR A 209 -0.17 -11.45 -19.46
CA THR A 209 -1.59 -11.28 -19.74
C THR A 209 -2.43 -11.16 -18.48
N VAL A 210 -3.38 -10.23 -18.49
CA VAL A 210 -4.34 -10.05 -17.40
C VAL A 210 -5.73 -10.42 -17.88
N MET A 211 -6.27 -11.52 -17.35
CA MET A 211 -7.63 -11.97 -17.70
C MET A 211 -8.67 -11.26 -16.86
N GLY A 212 -9.74 -10.78 -17.48
CA GLY A 212 -10.95 -10.34 -16.80
C GLY A 212 -11.85 -11.53 -16.46
N ARG A 213 -12.88 -11.73 -17.25
CA ARG A 213 -13.77 -12.90 -17.25
C ARG A 213 -13.16 -14.03 -18.09
N MET A 214 -13.42 -15.28 -17.72
CA MET A 214 -13.03 -16.43 -18.55
C MET A 214 -13.79 -16.40 -19.90
N GLY A 215 -13.04 -16.54 -21.00
CA GLY A 215 -13.60 -16.54 -22.37
C GLY A 215 -13.91 -15.14 -22.92
N GLY A 216 -13.64 -14.08 -22.20
CA GLY A 216 -13.76 -12.69 -22.65
C GLY A 216 -12.42 -12.08 -23.09
N LYS A 217 -12.45 -10.78 -23.41
CA LYS A 217 -11.25 -10.00 -23.76
C LYS A 217 -10.18 -10.05 -22.67
N VAL A 218 -8.93 -9.90 -23.08
CA VAL A 218 -7.74 -10.03 -22.24
C VAL A 218 -6.84 -8.81 -22.42
N LEU A 219 -6.15 -8.38 -21.38
CA LEU A 219 -5.11 -7.35 -21.51
C LEU A 219 -3.76 -8.02 -21.74
N LEU A 220 -3.06 -7.65 -22.79
CA LEU A 220 -1.63 -7.88 -22.95
C LEU A 220 -0.91 -6.69 -22.35
N THR A 221 -0.15 -6.92 -21.29
CA THR A 221 0.53 -5.87 -20.51
C THR A 221 2.02 -5.91 -20.74
N PHE A 222 2.62 -4.74 -20.80
CA PHE A 222 4.04 -4.52 -21.01
C PHE A 222 4.57 -3.62 -19.88
N ASN A 223 5.63 -4.02 -19.23
CA ASN A 223 6.24 -3.27 -18.13
C ASN A 223 7.74 -3.05 -18.39
N ILE A 224 8.15 -1.80 -18.43
CA ILE A 224 9.57 -1.42 -18.55
C ILE A 224 10.22 -1.51 -17.17
N SER A 225 11.20 -2.38 -17.02
CA SER A 225 11.73 -2.81 -15.71
C SER A 225 12.38 -1.69 -14.90
N PHE A 226 13.14 -0.76 -15.49
CA PHE A 226 13.91 0.25 -14.75
C PHE A 226 13.02 1.29 -14.06
N CYS A 227 11.87 1.64 -14.66
CA CYS A 227 10.96 2.67 -14.15
C CYS A 227 9.59 2.14 -13.76
N ASN A 228 9.31 0.86 -14.00
CA ASN A 228 8.00 0.23 -13.81
C ASN A 228 6.86 0.94 -14.60
N PHE A 229 7.17 1.49 -15.76
CA PHE A 229 6.19 2.06 -16.67
C PHE A 229 5.41 0.94 -17.34
N ILE A 230 4.08 1.01 -17.28
CA ILE A 230 3.20 -0.01 -17.82
C ILE A 230 2.30 0.56 -18.92
N PHE A 231 2.14 -0.19 -20.00
CA PHE A 231 1.11 0.03 -21.01
C PHE A 231 0.48 -1.30 -21.39
N ALA A 232 -0.68 -1.29 -22.02
CA ALA A 232 -1.39 -2.51 -22.34
C ALA A 232 -2.15 -2.40 -23.67
N ARG A 233 -2.42 -3.56 -24.25
CA ARG A 233 -3.30 -3.72 -25.43
C ARG A 233 -4.47 -4.60 -25.04
N LEU A 234 -5.64 -4.26 -25.56
CA LEU A 234 -6.88 -5.02 -25.34
C LEU A 234 -7.01 -6.05 -26.48
N LEU A 235 -6.83 -7.33 -26.13
CA LEU A 235 -6.95 -8.46 -27.05
C LEU A 235 -8.36 -9.03 -27.00
N ASP A 236 -8.90 -9.41 -28.17
CA ASP A 236 -10.19 -10.10 -28.23
C ASP A 236 -10.10 -11.52 -27.67
N ASN A 237 -8.96 -12.19 -27.84
CA ASN A 237 -8.72 -13.55 -27.37
C ASN A 237 -7.29 -13.73 -26.82
N LYS A 238 -7.13 -14.71 -25.90
CA LYS A 238 -5.82 -15.10 -25.37
C LYS A 238 -5.13 -16.10 -26.32
N THR A 239 -4.74 -15.66 -27.50
CA THR A 239 -4.06 -16.50 -28.51
C THR A 239 -2.71 -15.90 -28.89
N ALA A 240 -1.79 -16.77 -29.38
CA ALA A 240 -0.49 -16.33 -29.87
C ALA A 240 -0.59 -15.41 -31.10
N LEU A 241 -1.59 -15.61 -31.93
CA LEU A 241 -1.83 -14.78 -33.11
C LEU A 241 -2.24 -13.35 -32.72
N GLU A 242 -3.14 -13.20 -31.74
CA GLU A 242 -3.52 -11.87 -31.26
C GLU A 242 -2.34 -11.14 -30.60
N VAL A 243 -1.50 -11.83 -29.83
CA VAL A 243 -0.31 -11.24 -29.23
C VAL A 243 0.63 -10.71 -30.31
N THR A 244 0.95 -11.50 -31.34
CA THR A 244 1.85 -11.09 -32.44
C THR A 244 1.27 -9.96 -33.27
N LYS A 245 -0.02 -9.96 -33.54
CA LYS A 245 -0.73 -8.86 -34.23
C LYS A 245 -0.56 -7.53 -33.49
N HIS A 246 -0.83 -7.49 -32.21
CA HIS A 246 -0.71 -6.26 -31.41
C HIS A 246 0.74 -5.80 -31.23
N LEU A 247 1.71 -6.72 -31.18
CA LEU A 247 3.13 -6.37 -31.20
C LEU A 247 3.51 -5.73 -32.55
N TYR A 248 3.01 -6.29 -33.65
CA TYR A 248 3.23 -5.72 -34.98
C TYR A 248 2.64 -4.32 -35.12
N ASP A 249 1.44 -4.09 -34.58
CA ASP A 249 0.80 -2.77 -34.56
C ASP A 249 1.63 -1.76 -33.74
N ILE A 250 2.19 -2.15 -32.60
CA ILE A 250 3.11 -1.31 -31.81
C ILE A 250 4.36 -0.99 -32.61
N LYS A 251 4.97 -1.99 -33.26
CA LYS A 251 6.15 -1.82 -34.10
C LYS A 251 5.90 -0.82 -35.23
N ASN A 252 4.79 -0.96 -35.94
CA ASN A 252 4.41 -0.06 -37.01
C ASN A 252 4.17 1.36 -36.50
N THR A 253 3.50 1.52 -35.36
CA THR A 253 3.25 2.83 -34.75
C THR A 253 4.56 3.55 -34.39
N LEU A 254 5.52 2.85 -33.81
CA LEU A 254 6.84 3.39 -33.47
C LEU A 254 7.64 3.71 -34.73
N HIS A 255 7.64 2.81 -35.72
CA HIS A 255 8.35 3.00 -36.97
C HIS A 255 7.83 4.20 -37.78
N GLN A 256 6.51 4.40 -37.85
CA GLN A 256 5.90 5.56 -38.51
C GLN A 256 6.29 6.90 -37.85
N ALA A 257 6.63 6.86 -36.56
CA ALA A 257 7.11 8.00 -35.80
C ALA A 257 8.67 8.09 -35.75
N GLU A 258 9.35 7.32 -36.59
CA GLU A 258 10.82 7.25 -36.64
C GLU A 258 11.47 6.84 -35.31
N LYS A 259 10.76 6.04 -34.49
CA LYS A 259 11.27 5.47 -33.24
C LYS A 259 11.67 4.01 -33.43
N ASP A 260 12.80 3.62 -32.84
CA ASP A 260 13.28 2.26 -32.92
C ASP A 260 12.49 1.36 -31.94
N PHE A 261 11.88 0.30 -32.49
CA PHE A 261 11.18 -0.71 -31.69
C PHE A 261 12.13 -1.38 -30.69
N CYS A 262 13.35 -1.69 -31.08
CA CYS A 262 14.31 -2.36 -30.23
C CYS A 262 14.75 -1.52 -29.03
N GLN A 263 14.60 -0.19 -29.07
CA GLN A 263 14.88 0.66 -27.93
C GLN A 263 14.07 0.27 -26.68
N LEU A 264 12.84 -0.19 -26.86
CA LEU A 264 11.98 -0.65 -25.77
C LEU A 264 11.90 -2.19 -25.67
N PHE A 265 12.06 -2.89 -26.78
CA PHE A 265 11.81 -4.32 -26.94
C PHE A 265 13.08 -5.15 -27.18
N SER A 266 14.26 -4.65 -26.85
CA SER A 266 15.52 -5.37 -27.01
C SER A 266 15.54 -6.73 -26.27
N VAL A 267 15.05 -6.74 -25.04
CA VAL A 267 14.93 -7.95 -24.21
C VAL A 267 13.53 -8.05 -23.63
N ILE A 268 12.88 -9.16 -23.87
CA ILE A 268 11.51 -9.44 -23.43
C ILE A 268 11.53 -10.63 -22.49
N LEU A 269 11.00 -10.48 -21.28
CA LEU A 269 10.82 -11.56 -20.32
C LEU A 269 9.33 -11.85 -20.14
N THR A 270 8.92 -13.11 -20.34
CA THR A 270 7.53 -13.54 -20.23
C THR A 270 7.36 -14.81 -19.40
N ASP A 271 6.12 -15.20 -19.11
CA ASP A 271 5.83 -16.50 -18.52
C ASP A 271 5.74 -17.61 -19.59
N ASN A 272 5.42 -18.83 -19.14
CA ASN A 272 5.30 -20.01 -20.01
C ASN A 272 3.89 -20.16 -20.61
N GLY A 273 3.14 -19.08 -20.80
CA GLY A 273 1.80 -19.12 -21.38
C GLY A 273 1.80 -19.48 -22.87
N GLY A 274 0.85 -20.29 -23.33
CA GLY A 274 0.76 -20.69 -24.74
C GLY A 274 0.56 -19.52 -25.72
N GLU A 275 0.11 -18.37 -25.25
CA GLU A 275 -0.02 -17.12 -26.00
C GLU A 275 1.33 -16.52 -26.42
N PHE A 276 2.44 -16.98 -25.84
CA PHE A 276 3.80 -16.55 -26.20
C PHE A 276 4.59 -17.61 -26.98
N ALA A 277 3.89 -18.62 -27.56
CA ALA A 277 4.54 -19.73 -28.26
C ALA A 277 5.15 -19.34 -29.61
N ARG A 278 4.71 -18.24 -30.23
CA ARG A 278 5.22 -17.79 -31.55
C ARG A 278 6.45 -16.89 -31.34
N VAL A 279 7.56 -17.48 -30.91
CA VAL A 279 8.78 -16.76 -30.51
C VAL A 279 9.33 -15.90 -31.62
N ASP A 280 9.47 -16.46 -32.83
CA ASP A 280 10.07 -15.76 -33.98
C ASP A 280 9.24 -14.54 -34.40
N ASP A 281 7.92 -14.65 -34.30
CA ASP A 281 7.03 -13.51 -34.57
C ASP A 281 7.07 -12.43 -33.47
N ILE A 282 7.37 -12.80 -32.21
CA ILE A 282 7.49 -11.88 -31.10
C ILE A 282 8.83 -11.13 -31.15
N GLU A 283 9.91 -11.81 -31.48
CA GLU A 283 11.24 -11.21 -31.62
C GLU A 283 11.27 -10.19 -32.75
N MET A 284 10.55 -10.40 -33.86
CA MET A 284 10.29 -9.46 -34.98
C MET A 284 11.48 -8.67 -35.53
N ASP A 285 12.66 -8.91 -35.02
CA ASP A 285 13.85 -8.15 -35.41
C ASP A 285 14.69 -8.95 -36.38
N VAL A 286 14.77 -8.44 -37.63
CA VAL A 286 15.53 -9.06 -38.71
C VAL A 286 17.04 -9.07 -38.40
N ARG A 287 17.52 -8.15 -37.56
CA ARG A 287 18.93 -8.04 -37.17
C ARG A 287 19.27 -8.87 -35.93
N GLY A 288 18.28 -9.47 -35.25
CA GLY A 288 18.46 -10.27 -34.05
C GLY A 288 18.73 -9.46 -32.78
N GLU A 289 18.36 -8.18 -32.76
CA GLU A 289 18.54 -7.28 -31.62
C GLU A 289 17.44 -7.44 -30.54
N SER A 290 16.31 -8.05 -30.91
CA SER A 290 15.22 -8.35 -29.95
C SER A 290 15.28 -9.82 -29.53
N LYS A 291 15.24 -10.08 -28.23
CA LYS A 291 15.32 -11.44 -27.67
C LYS A 291 14.24 -11.71 -26.65
N LEU A 292 13.58 -12.87 -26.77
CA LEU A 292 12.54 -13.34 -25.87
C LEU A 292 13.06 -14.42 -24.92
N PHE A 293 12.78 -14.28 -23.64
CA PHE A 293 13.13 -15.24 -22.59
C PHE A 293 11.90 -15.62 -21.75
N PHE A 294 11.95 -16.79 -21.13
CA PHE A 294 10.88 -17.34 -20.33
C PHE A 294 11.27 -17.49 -18.87
N CYS A 295 10.37 -17.11 -17.97
CA CYS A 295 10.52 -17.41 -16.55
C CYS A 295 10.44 -18.91 -16.28
N ASP A 296 11.04 -19.34 -15.18
CA ASP A 296 10.86 -20.71 -14.70
C ASP A 296 9.40 -20.97 -14.28
N PRO A 297 8.92 -22.21 -14.44
CA PRO A 297 7.57 -22.57 -14.01
C PRO A 297 7.35 -22.31 -12.51
N ASN A 298 6.24 -21.65 -12.17
CA ASN A 298 5.84 -21.30 -10.80
C ASN A 298 6.79 -20.34 -10.04
N ARG A 299 7.62 -19.59 -10.75
CA ARG A 299 8.54 -18.57 -10.20
C ARG A 299 8.03 -17.16 -10.50
N SER A 300 6.94 -16.77 -9.82
CA SER A 300 6.34 -15.43 -9.96
C SER A 300 7.28 -14.29 -9.49
N ASP A 301 8.23 -14.61 -8.61
CA ASP A 301 9.26 -13.69 -8.14
C ASP A 301 10.15 -13.14 -9.30
N GLN A 302 10.34 -13.90 -10.37
CA GLN A 302 11.11 -13.50 -11.53
C GLN A 302 10.48 -12.36 -12.35
N LYS A 303 9.16 -12.14 -12.21
CA LYS A 303 8.37 -11.03 -12.82
C LYS A 303 7.68 -10.14 -11.77
N GLY A 304 8.26 -9.97 -10.62
CA GLY A 304 7.63 -9.25 -9.50
C GLY A 304 7.25 -7.79 -9.80
N ARG A 305 7.87 -7.15 -10.78
CA ARG A 305 7.60 -5.75 -11.17
C ARG A 305 6.27 -5.61 -11.89
N ILE A 306 6.03 -6.42 -12.92
CA ILE A 306 4.76 -6.39 -13.66
C ILE A 306 3.60 -6.87 -12.77
N GLU A 307 3.83 -7.87 -11.90
CA GLU A 307 2.80 -8.33 -10.96
C GLU A 307 2.36 -7.22 -10.00
N LYS A 308 3.30 -6.37 -9.56
CA LYS A 308 2.98 -5.21 -8.73
C LYS A 308 2.14 -4.18 -9.49
N ASN A 309 2.43 -3.95 -10.76
CA ASN A 309 1.61 -3.10 -11.62
C ASN A 309 0.23 -3.70 -11.87
N HIS A 310 0.13 -5.02 -12.06
CA HIS A 310 -1.16 -5.70 -12.15
C HIS A 310 -2.02 -5.50 -10.90
N THR A 311 -1.40 -5.40 -9.73
CA THR A 311 -2.13 -5.09 -8.50
C THR A 311 -2.74 -3.69 -8.55
N LEU A 312 -2.05 -2.68 -9.12
CA LEU A 312 -2.60 -1.34 -9.32
C LEU A 312 -3.71 -1.32 -10.40
N ILE A 313 -3.53 -2.06 -11.49
CA ILE A 313 -4.60 -2.26 -12.48
C ILE A 313 -5.83 -2.90 -11.82
N ARG A 314 -5.63 -3.87 -10.92
CA ARG A 314 -6.71 -4.55 -10.20
C ARG A 314 -7.41 -3.70 -9.14
N ASP A 315 -6.81 -2.62 -8.68
CA ASP A 315 -7.49 -1.61 -7.85
C ASP A 315 -8.58 -0.88 -8.69
N ILE A 316 -8.35 -0.70 -10.00
CA ILE A 316 -9.28 -0.06 -10.95
C ILE A 316 -10.21 -1.09 -11.61
N LEU A 317 -9.66 -2.22 -12.07
CA LEU A 317 -10.36 -3.31 -12.74
C LEU A 317 -10.29 -4.58 -11.88
N PRO A 318 -11.19 -4.76 -10.91
CA PRO A 318 -11.17 -5.89 -9.98
C PRO A 318 -11.18 -7.25 -10.69
N LYS A 319 -10.69 -8.27 -10.01
CA LYS A 319 -10.66 -9.64 -10.55
C LYS A 319 -12.08 -10.14 -10.83
N GLY A 320 -12.30 -10.63 -12.04
CA GLY A 320 -13.63 -11.07 -12.50
C GLY A 320 -14.42 -10.02 -13.26
N THR A 321 -13.95 -8.77 -13.34
CA THR A 321 -14.55 -7.74 -14.21
C THR A 321 -14.40 -8.16 -15.67
N SER A 322 -15.49 -8.09 -16.45
CA SER A 322 -15.43 -8.29 -17.91
C SER A 322 -14.74 -7.11 -18.57
N PHE A 323 -13.88 -7.39 -19.55
CA PHE A 323 -13.24 -6.37 -20.38
C PHE A 323 -13.95 -6.19 -21.74
N ASP A 324 -15.04 -6.95 -22.00
CA ASP A 324 -15.70 -7.00 -23.30
C ASP A 324 -16.26 -5.63 -23.74
N ASN A 325 -16.72 -4.84 -22.77
CA ASN A 325 -17.28 -3.50 -23.01
C ASN A 325 -16.23 -2.39 -22.93
N LEU A 326 -14.95 -2.71 -22.69
CA LEU A 326 -13.87 -1.73 -22.64
C LEU A 326 -13.30 -1.50 -24.04
N THR A 327 -12.85 -0.27 -24.26
CA THR A 327 -12.10 0.16 -25.46
C THR A 327 -10.61 0.24 -25.16
N GLN A 328 -9.79 0.38 -26.21
CA GLN A 328 -8.36 0.60 -26.02
C GLN A 328 -8.07 1.91 -25.29
N GLU A 329 -8.88 2.96 -25.52
CA GLU A 329 -8.77 4.25 -24.83
C GLU A 329 -9.03 4.12 -23.33
N ASP A 330 -9.99 3.27 -22.92
CA ASP A 330 -10.24 2.98 -21.51
C ASP A 330 -9.02 2.33 -20.86
N ILE A 331 -8.39 1.38 -21.54
CA ILE A 331 -7.18 0.72 -21.06
C ILE A 331 -5.99 1.69 -20.99
N ASN A 332 -5.85 2.55 -22.00
CA ASN A 332 -4.83 3.60 -22.00
C ASN A 332 -5.01 4.56 -20.83
N LEU A 333 -6.26 4.93 -20.51
CA LEU A 333 -6.58 5.77 -19.36
C LEU A 333 -6.24 5.06 -18.04
N VAL A 334 -6.59 3.79 -17.88
CA VAL A 334 -6.22 2.98 -16.70
C VAL A 334 -4.70 2.95 -16.51
N CYS A 335 -3.94 2.66 -17.57
CA CYS A 335 -2.47 2.65 -17.53
C CYS A 335 -1.91 4.05 -17.22
N SER A 336 -2.52 5.11 -17.73
CA SER A 336 -2.14 6.50 -17.45
C SER A 336 -2.28 6.84 -15.95
N HIS A 337 -3.38 6.44 -15.32
CA HIS A 337 -3.56 6.57 -13.88
C HIS A 337 -2.51 5.78 -13.10
N VAL A 338 -2.27 4.51 -13.45
CA VAL A 338 -1.27 3.64 -12.79
C VAL A 338 0.14 4.22 -12.90
N ASN A 339 0.53 4.74 -14.07
CA ASN A 339 1.85 5.32 -14.29
C ASN A 339 2.05 6.67 -13.57
N SER A 340 0.97 7.40 -13.27
CA SER A 340 1.03 8.69 -12.59
C SER A 340 1.12 8.58 -11.06
N VAL A 341 1.01 7.36 -10.49
CA VAL A 341 1.13 7.13 -9.05
C VAL A 341 2.58 7.30 -8.58
N LYS A 342 2.81 8.10 -7.57
CA LYS A 342 4.12 8.23 -6.91
C LYS A 342 4.41 6.99 -6.04
N ARG A 343 5.63 6.44 -6.15
CA ARG A 343 6.00 5.14 -5.58
C ARG A 343 7.24 5.23 -4.69
N VAL A 344 7.25 4.46 -3.59
CA VAL A 344 8.43 4.34 -2.71
C VAL A 344 9.63 3.81 -3.48
N ALA A 345 9.44 2.73 -4.26
CA ALA A 345 10.50 2.09 -5.03
C ALA A 345 11.12 3.00 -6.11
N LEU A 346 10.50 4.12 -6.44
CA LEU A 346 10.97 5.11 -7.40
C LEU A 346 11.36 6.43 -6.69
N ASN A 347 11.74 6.37 -5.42
CA ASN A 347 12.15 7.53 -4.63
C ASN A 347 11.12 8.68 -4.64
N GLY A 348 9.83 8.34 -4.64
CA GLY A 348 8.74 9.32 -4.65
C GLY A 348 8.40 9.88 -6.02
N LYS A 349 9.04 9.44 -7.09
CA LYS A 349 8.67 9.75 -8.48
C LYS A 349 7.57 8.79 -8.95
N SER A 350 6.88 9.16 -10.02
CA SER A 350 5.97 8.27 -10.74
C SER A 350 6.71 7.54 -11.88
N ALA A 351 6.14 6.44 -12.34
CA ALA A 351 6.68 5.71 -13.48
C ALA A 351 6.68 6.57 -14.75
N TYR A 352 5.62 7.36 -14.94
CA TYR A 352 5.55 8.31 -16.06
C TYR A 352 6.70 9.30 -16.05
N GLU A 353 6.99 9.94 -14.90
CA GLU A 353 8.06 10.94 -14.78
C GLU A 353 9.44 10.38 -15.12
N LEU A 354 9.73 9.13 -14.74
CA LEU A 354 11.00 8.49 -15.07
C LEU A 354 11.08 8.08 -16.53
N PHE A 355 9.99 7.54 -17.08
CA PHE A 355 9.95 7.13 -18.47
C PHE A 355 10.07 8.34 -19.44
N ASP A 356 9.33 9.41 -19.14
CA ASP A 356 9.36 10.67 -19.88
C ASP A 356 10.76 11.33 -19.85
N PHE A 357 11.41 11.31 -18.68
CA PHE A 357 12.80 11.80 -18.56
C PHE A 357 13.80 11.02 -19.44
N THR A 358 13.58 9.69 -19.60
CA THR A 358 14.53 8.82 -20.34
C THR A 358 14.24 8.80 -21.84
N TYR A 359 12.98 8.75 -22.25
CA TYR A 359 12.56 8.54 -23.64
C TYR A 359 11.84 9.74 -24.27
N GLY A 360 11.58 10.80 -23.49
CA GLY A 360 10.83 11.96 -23.93
C GLY A 360 9.32 11.74 -23.98
N GLU A 361 8.56 12.82 -24.19
CA GLU A 361 7.10 12.81 -24.17
C GLU A 361 6.42 12.12 -25.35
N GLU A 362 7.13 11.90 -26.45
CA GLU A 362 6.53 11.37 -27.69
C GLU A 362 6.15 9.88 -27.53
N ILE A 363 7.07 9.06 -27.02
CA ILE A 363 6.84 7.60 -26.91
C ILE A 363 5.65 7.27 -26.02
N PRO A 364 5.49 7.86 -24.80
CA PRO A 364 4.27 7.65 -24.01
C PRO A 364 3.00 7.98 -24.80
N LYS A 365 2.97 9.10 -25.54
CA LYS A 365 1.81 9.53 -26.34
C LYS A 365 1.50 8.53 -27.46
N LEU A 366 2.52 8.02 -28.16
CA LEU A 366 2.38 6.98 -29.20
C LEU A 366 1.82 5.67 -28.62
N LEU A 367 2.19 5.33 -27.38
CA LEU A 367 1.65 4.18 -26.66
C LEU A 367 0.24 4.44 -26.09
N GLY A 368 -0.28 5.66 -26.22
CA GLY A 368 -1.58 6.09 -25.73
C GLY A 368 -1.60 6.45 -24.25
N ILE A 369 -0.45 6.72 -23.65
CA ILE A 369 -0.31 7.03 -22.22
C ILE A 369 -0.05 8.52 -22.02
N SER A 370 -0.77 9.11 -21.05
CA SER A 370 -0.64 10.52 -20.69
C SER A 370 -0.46 10.70 -19.18
N LYS A 371 0.18 11.81 -18.79
CA LYS A 371 0.33 12.15 -17.37
C LYS A 371 -1.01 12.61 -16.81
N ILE A 372 -1.45 12.00 -15.74
CA ILE A 372 -2.66 12.38 -15.02
C ILE A 372 -2.29 13.31 -13.86
N PRO A 373 -2.84 14.55 -13.81
CA PRO A 373 -2.66 15.44 -12.68
C PRO A 373 -3.20 14.82 -11.39
N PHE A 374 -2.52 15.02 -10.26
CA PHE A 374 -2.89 14.40 -8.98
C PHE A 374 -4.33 14.67 -8.54
N LYS A 375 -4.88 15.86 -8.83
CA LYS A 375 -6.28 16.22 -8.52
C LYS A 375 -7.29 15.31 -9.22
N ARG A 376 -6.95 14.76 -10.38
CA ARG A 376 -7.78 13.87 -11.20
C ARG A 376 -7.39 12.40 -11.02
N LEU A 377 -6.28 12.13 -10.33
CA LEU A 377 -5.80 10.76 -10.16
C LEU A 377 -6.71 9.99 -9.23
N THR A 378 -7.23 8.86 -9.72
CA THR A 378 -8.05 7.93 -8.97
C THR A 378 -7.67 6.50 -9.33
N LEU A 379 -7.80 5.57 -8.38
CA LEU A 379 -7.54 4.14 -8.56
C LEU A 379 -8.79 3.33 -8.16
N THR A 380 -9.95 3.80 -8.59
CA THR A 380 -11.23 3.13 -8.33
C THR A 380 -11.89 2.71 -9.64
N SER A 381 -12.80 1.75 -9.59
CA SER A 381 -13.58 1.26 -10.73
C SER A 381 -14.42 2.33 -11.45
N THR A 382 -14.63 3.46 -10.81
CA THR A 382 -15.35 4.61 -11.39
C THR A 382 -14.71 5.17 -12.66
N ILE A 383 -13.41 4.91 -12.92
CA ILE A 383 -12.76 5.30 -14.19
C ILE A 383 -13.44 4.61 -15.38
N ALA A 384 -13.63 3.30 -15.29
CA ALA A 384 -14.28 2.52 -16.34
C ALA A 384 -15.77 2.90 -16.51
N GLU A 385 -16.46 3.24 -15.40
CA GLU A 385 -17.86 3.67 -15.42
C GLU A 385 -18.07 5.06 -16.02
N LEU A 386 -17.12 5.98 -15.83
CA LEU A 386 -17.21 7.35 -16.37
C LEU A 386 -17.17 7.37 -17.91
N ASN A 387 -16.39 6.48 -18.51
CA ASN A 387 -16.34 6.37 -19.96
C ASN A 387 -17.57 5.65 -20.55
N LEU A 388 -18.09 4.62 -19.88
CA LEU A 388 -19.36 4.00 -20.26
C LEU A 388 -20.52 5.00 -20.24
N LYS A 389 -20.60 5.88 -19.27
CA LYS A 389 -21.60 6.97 -19.22
C LYS A 389 -21.39 8.03 -20.32
N ARG A 390 -20.14 8.33 -20.69
CA ARG A 390 -19.85 9.25 -21.81
C ARG A 390 -20.28 8.67 -23.15
N PHE A 391 -20.18 7.37 -23.37
CA PHE A 391 -20.67 6.70 -24.58
C PHE A 391 -22.19 6.70 -24.65
N GLN A 392 -22.88 6.45 -23.54
CA GLN A 392 -24.34 6.52 -23.48
C GLN A 392 -24.85 7.96 -23.77
N MET A 393 -24.18 9.00 -23.24
CA MET A 393 -24.56 10.38 -23.53
C MET A 393 -24.24 10.84 -24.96
N ARG A 394 -23.15 10.33 -25.59
CA ARG A 394 -22.88 10.61 -27.01
C ARG A 394 -23.85 9.89 -27.93
N GLY A 395 -24.31 8.71 -27.59
CA GLY A 395 -25.39 8.00 -28.32
C GLY A 395 -26.73 8.71 -28.25
N PHE A 396 -27.04 9.38 -27.15
CA PHE A 396 -28.26 10.18 -27.00
C PHE A 396 -28.19 11.54 -27.71
N CYS A 397 -27.03 12.18 -27.80
CA CYS A 397 -26.85 13.42 -28.57
C CYS A 397 -26.88 13.23 -30.10
N ALA A 398 -26.60 12.02 -30.59
CA ALA A 398 -26.65 11.74 -32.03
C ALA A 398 -28.08 11.51 -32.54
N LEU A 399 -29.08 11.39 -31.66
CA LEU A 399 -30.49 11.23 -32.01
C LEU A 399 -31.32 12.53 -31.93
N PHE A 400 -30.69 13.63 -31.51
CA PHE A 400 -31.31 14.95 -31.51
C PHE A 400 -30.56 15.91 -32.46
N PHE A 401 -30.69 15.68 -33.79
CA PHE A 401 -30.51 16.76 -34.77
C PHE A 401 -31.81 17.56 -34.78
N PRO A 402 -31.76 18.89 -34.61
CA PRO A 402 -32.94 19.73 -34.84
C PRO A 402 -33.26 19.71 -36.32
N ILE A 403 -34.49 19.32 -36.65
CA ILE A 403 -35.10 19.59 -37.95
C ILE A 403 -35.07 21.13 -38.14
N PRO A 404 -34.60 21.67 -39.27
CA PRO A 404 -34.61 23.09 -39.47
C PRO A 404 -36.04 23.59 -39.60
N PHE A 405 -36.46 24.46 -38.69
CA PHE A 405 -37.70 25.22 -38.80
C PHE A 405 -37.54 26.18 -39.98
N GLY A 406 -38.35 25.97 -40.96
CA GLY A 406 -38.60 26.90 -42.07
C GLY A 406 -39.82 26.48 -42.81
N TYR A 407 -41.00 26.89 -42.37
CA TYR A 407 -42.08 27.32 -43.23
C TYR A 407 -43.03 28.23 -42.48
N LYS A 408 -43.49 29.27 -43.20
CA LYS A 408 -44.26 30.41 -42.81
C LYS A 408 -45.65 30.08 -42.28
N SER A 409 -46.08 30.94 -41.37
CA SER A 409 -47.49 31.24 -41.09
C SER A 409 -48.30 31.41 -42.35
N ASP A 410 -49.44 30.75 -42.46
CA ASP A 410 -50.74 31.38 -42.75
C ASP A 410 -51.83 30.29 -42.93
N GLU A 411 -53.04 30.68 -42.51
CA GLU A 411 -54.35 30.03 -42.75
C GLU A 411 -54.78 28.86 -41.86
N ILE A 412 -55.42 29.14 -40.78
CA ILE A 412 -56.83 29.49 -40.42
C ILE A 412 -57.89 28.58 -41.09
N LYS A 413 -58.68 28.02 -40.17
CA LYS A 413 -60.11 27.64 -40.22
C LYS A 413 -60.48 26.16 -40.49
N GLN A 414 -61.15 25.70 -39.49
CA GLN A 414 -62.39 24.95 -39.46
C GLN A 414 -62.42 23.51 -40.07
N TYR A 415 -62.50 22.53 -39.22
CA TYR A 415 -63.71 21.77 -38.76
C TYR A 415 -63.27 20.89 -37.59
#